data_54da12a8eba921079cd89de4ad52f954
#
_entry.id   54da12a8eba921079cd89de4ad52f954
#
_cell.length_a   1.000
_cell.length_b   1.000
_cell.length_c   1.000
_cell.angle_alpha   90.00
_cell.angle_beta   90.00
_cell.angle_gamma   90.00
#
_symmetry.space_group_name_H-M   'P 1'
#
loop_
_entity.id
_entity.type
_entity.pdbx_description
1 polymer ?
#
loop_
_entity_poly.entity_id
_entity_poly.type
_entity_poly.pdbx_seq_one_letter_code
_entity_poly.pdbx_strand_id
1 'polypeptide(L)'
;DNHSIGTVFEELLRRFNEENNVTEAGEHFTPRDIVTLMAEIAFVPIMDKITDSSYLIYDGACGTGGILSVSEERLQQLAEARGKRINTHIFGQELQPETYATCKSDLLIKGDGEEANNISFGSTISEDGKAGMKFDFCISNPPFGTPWKRDLENWGLKDKKDITDGRFLIAYDGNPVYSLVPNIGDPQMLFLANNISRMKDTTELGTRIVEVHNGSSLFTGNAGGGESNLRRYIIENDLLEAIIAVPEKMFYNTGIGTFIWIVTNRKESRRKGKIQLIDATGLKSPLRKNLGEKNCEFTPEINEQILRAYMDFEETPISKIFDNSEFG
;
A
#
# COMPACT_ATOMS: atom_id res chain seq x y z
N ASP A 1 -21.30 -23.16 1.03
CA ASP A 1 -19.87 -22.89 0.87
C ASP A 1 -19.54 -21.64 1.68
N ASN A 2 -18.63 -21.78 2.68
CA ASN A 2 -18.32 -20.69 3.62
C ASN A 2 -17.68 -19.47 2.91
N HIS A 3 -16.92 -19.72 1.84
CA HIS A 3 -16.32 -18.65 1.05
C HIS A 3 -17.38 -17.77 0.35
N SER A 4 -18.44 -18.39 -0.19
CA SER A 4 -19.56 -17.66 -0.80
C SER A 4 -20.34 -16.84 0.24
N ILE A 5 -20.46 -17.32 1.47
CA ILE A 5 -21.12 -16.60 2.56
C ILE A 5 -20.25 -15.40 3.00
N GLY A 6 -18.93 -15.58 3.12
CA GLY A 6 -17.99 -14.51 3.44
C GLY A 6 -18.02 -13.39 2.39
N THR A 7 -18.01 -13.73 1.11
CA THR A 7 -18.13 -12.76 0.01
C THR A 7 -19.43 -11.98 0.04
N VAL A 8 -20.56 -12.65 0.34
CA VAL A 8 -21.87 -11.99 0.49
C VAL A 8 -21.88 -11.07 1.72
N PHE A 9 -21.27 -11.49 2.82
CA PHE A 9 -21.19 -10.69 4.03
C PHE A 9 -20.31 -9.44 3.85
N GLU A 10 -19.15 -9.59 3.20
CA GLU A 10 -18.29 -8.47 2.82
C GLU A 10 -19.04 -7.46 1.92
N GLU A 11 -19.76 -7.94 0.91
CA GLU A 11 -20.55 -7.09 0.02
C GLU A 11 -21.71 -6.39 0.76
N LEU A 12 -22.35 -7.07 1.72
CA LEU A 12 -23.38 -6.47 2.57
C LEU A 12 -22.79 -5.40 3.49
N LEU A 13 -21.66 -5.65 4.14
CA LEU A 13 -20.96 -4.67 4.96
C LEU A 13 -20.53 -3.47 4.13
N ARG A 14 -19.98 -3.72 2.95
CA ARG A 14 -19.60 -2.68 2.00
C ARG A 14 -20.80 -1.80 1.64
N ARG A 15 -21.91 -2.38 1.21
CA ARG A 15 -23.14 -1.65 0.88
C ARG A 15 -23.73 -0.92 2.07
N PHE A 16 -23.77 -1.57 3.22
CA PHE A 16 -24.29 -0.95 4.44
C PHE A 16 -23.47 0.28 4.83
N ASN A 17 -22.16 0.20 4.75
CA ASN A 17 -21.26 1.31 5.05
C ASN A 17 -21.33 2.42 3.97
N GLU A 18 -21.43 2.04 2.69
CA GLU A 18 -21.63 3.01 1.60
C GLU A 18 -22.97 3.75 1.68
N GLU A 19 -24.02 3.10 2.14
CA GLU A 19 -25.37 3.67 2.20
C GLU A 19 -25.67 4.45 3.47
N ASN A 20 -25.10 4.04 4.63
CA ASN A 20 -25.53 4.55 5.92
C ASN A 20 -24.49 5.38 6.69
N ASN A 21 -23.19 5.23 6.44
CA ASN A 21 -22.12 5.88 7.21
C ASN A 21 -20.96 6.37 6.32
N VAL A 22 -21.29 7.19 5.35
CA VAL A 22 -20.34 7.62 4.32
C VAL A 22 -19.14 8.41 4.87
N THR A 23 -19.25 9.03 6.03
CA THR A 23 -18.17 9.86 6.60
C THR A 23 -17.27 9.10 7.57
N GLU A 24 -17.80 8.26 8.45
CA GLU A 24 -16.99 7.51 9.41
C GLU A 24 -16.46 6.17 8.86
N ALA A 25 -17.27 5.48 8.05
CA ALA A 25 -16.85 4.21 7.44
C ALA A 25 -15.85 4.38 6.29
N GLY A 26 -15.87 5.52 5.61
CA GLY A 26 -14.95 5.81 4.50
C GLY A 26 -13.48 5.89 4.90
N GLU A 27 -13.17 6.14 6.17
CA GLU A 27 -11.80 6.14 6.68
C GLU A 27 -11.16 4.75 6.67
N HIS A 28 -11.97 3.69 6.62
CA HIS A 28 -11.52 2.31 6.78
C HIS A 28 -11.64 1.48 5.50
N PHE A 29 -12.17 2.05 4.41
CA PHE A 29 -12.41 1.33 3.17
C PHE A 29 -11.68 1.96 1.98
N THR A 30 -10.87 1.16 1.33
CA THR A 30 -10.30 1.52 0.02
C THR A 30 -11.26 1.07 -1.08
N PRO A 31 -11.62 1.92 -2.04
CA PRO A 31 -12.51 1.54 -3.14
C PRO A 31 -11.98 0.34 -3.93
N ARG A 32 -12.88 -0.58 -4.27
CA ARG A 32 -12.51 -1.87 -4.88
C ARG A 32 -11.82 -1.70 -6.23
N ASP A 33 -12.19 -0.70 -7.01
CA ASP A 33 -11.55 -0.35 -8.27
C ASP A 33 -10.08 0.03 -8.09
N ILE A 34 -9.76 0.77 -7.02
CA ILE A 34 -8.38 1.11 -6.63
C ILE A 34 -7.63 -0.12 -6.14
N VAL A 35 -8.24 -0.92 -5.26
CA VAL A 35 -7.61 -2.17 -4.76
C VAL A 35 -7.30 -3.13 -5.91
N THR A 36 -8.22 -3.26 -6.88
CA THR A 36 -7.99 -4.08 -8.07
C THR A 36 -6.79 -3.59 -8.87
N LEU A 37 -6.69 -2.28 -9.12
CA LEU A 37 -5.53 -1.71 -9.81
C LEU A 37 -4.23 -1.95 -9.04
N MET A 38 -4.24 -1.74 -7.71
CA MET A 38 -3.05 -1.99 -6.88
C MET A 38 -2.60 -3.44 -6.95
N ALA A 39 -3.52 -4.40 -6.89
CA ALA A 39 -3.21 -5.82 -7.01
C ALA A 39 -2.67 -6.19 -8.40
N GLU A 40 -3.27 -5.67 -9.48
CA GLU A 40 -2.76 -5.87 -10.85
C GLU A 40 -1.32 -5.37 -10.99
N ILE A 41 -1.03 -4.17 -10.51
CA ILE A 41 0.32 -3.57 -10.56
C ILE A 41 1.31 -4.33 -9.67
N ALA A 42 0.86 -4.86 -8.54
CA ALA A 42 1.71 -5.65 -7.67
C ALA A 42 2.12 -6.98 -8.32
N PHE A 43 1.20 -7.67 -9.00
CA PHE A 43 1.38 -9.06 -9.36
C PHE A 43 1.65 -9.31 -10.85
N VAL A 44 0.93 -8.65 -11.76
CA VAL A 44 1.06 -8.94 -13.20
C VAL A 44 2.49 -8.80 -13.71
N PRO A 45 3.26 -7.78 -13.32
CA PRO A 45 4.62 -7.56 -13.82
C PRO A 45 5.63 -8.66 -13.44
N ILE A 46 5.31 -9.42 -12.38
CA ILE A 46 6.29 -10.37 -11.79
C ILE A 46 5.84 -11.84 -11.91
N MET A 47 4.74 -12.09 -12.62
CA MET A 47 4.19 -13.45 -12.69
C MET A 47 5.14 -14.48 -13.31
N ASP A 48 6.07 -14.04 -14.14
CA ASP A 48 7.10 -14.93 -14.72
C ASP A 48 8.14 -15.38 -13.66
N LYS A 49 8.28 -14.60 -12.57
CA LYS A 49 9.17 -14.92 -11.45
C LYS A 49 8.47 -15.73 -10.34
N ILE A 50 7.15 -15.85 -10.39
CA ILE A 50 6.39 -16.65 -9.44
C ILE A 50 6.65 -18.15 -9.71
N THR A 51 6.96 -18.88 -8.66
CA THR A 51 7.21 -20.33 -8.67
C THR A 51 6.27 -21.03 -7.70
N ASP A 52 6.24 -22.35 -7.71
CA ASP A 52 5.49 -23.16 -6.73
C ASP A 52 6.11 -22.97 -5.33
N SER A 53 5.58 -22.01 -4.58
CA SER A 53 6.13 -21.58 -3.27
C SER A 53 5.06 -20.90 -2.43
N SER A 54 5.44 -20.45 -1.23
CA SER A 54 4.60 -19.64 -0.36
C SER A 54 4.96 -18.17 -0.50
N TYR A 55 3.93 -17.30 -0.54
CA TYR A 55 4.06 -15.85 -0.67
C TYR A 55 3.34 -15.15 0.47
N LEU A 56 4.00 -14.14 1.03
CA LEU A 56 3.52 -13.38 2.17
C LEU A 56 3.07 -11.98 1.69
N ILE A 57 1.81 -11.64 1.96
CA ILE A 57 1.18 -10.35 1.64
C ILE A 57 0.95 -9.60 2.95
N TYR A 58 1.33 -8.34 3.01
CA TYR A 58 1.25 -7.52 4.21
C TYR A 58 0.54 -6.18 3.96
N ASP A 59 -0.30 -5.80 4.92
CA ASP A 59 -0.89 -4.47 5.02
C ASP A 59 -0.79 -3.96 6.46
N GLY A 60 0.01 -2.92 6.67
CA GLY A 60 0.22 -2.30 8.00
C GLY A 60 -0.91 -1.39 8.46
N ALA A 61 -1.90 -1.13 7.63
CA ALA A 61 -3.11 -0.35 7.92
C ALA A 61 -4.32 -1.08 7.32
N CYS A 62 -4.50 -2.35 7.70
CA CYS A 62 -5.31 -3.29 6.93
C CYS A 62 -6.81 -3.00 6.98
N GLY A 63 -7.26 -2.12 7.87
CA GLY A 63 -8.67 -1.82 7.98
C GLY A 63 -9.48 -3.09 8.23
N THR A 64 -10.51 -3.29 7.46
CA THR A 64 -11.36 -4.50 7.48
C THR A 64 -10.76 -5.68 6.68
N GLY A 65 -9.54 -5.55 6.15
CA GLY A 65 -8.86 -6.61 5.41
C GLY A 65 -9.17 -6.66 3.91
N GLY A 66 -9.89 -5.68 3.37
CA GLY A 66 -10.31 -5.70 1.96
C GLY A 66 -9.15 -5.73 0.96
N ILE A 67 -8.06 -4.99 1.20
CA ILE A 67 -6.86 -5.03 0.35
C ILE A 67 -6.22 -6.43 0.42
N LEU A 68 -6.08 -6.99 1.62
CA LEU A 68 -5.48 -8.30 1.82
C LEU A 68 -6.25 -9.40 1.07
N SER A 69 -7.58 -9.47 1.29
CA SER A 69 -8.43 -10.50 0.65
C SER A 69 -8.42 -10.42 -0.87
N VAL A 70 -8.58 -9.22 -1.44
CA VAL A 70 -8.57 -9.03 -2.91
C VAL A 70 -7.19 -9.35 -3.50
N SER A 71 -6.12 -8.97 -2.80
CA SER A 71 -4.75 -9.23 -3.25
C SER A 71 -4.44 -10.73 -3.24
N GLU A 72 -4.82 -11.43 -2.19
CA GLU A 72 -4.65 -12.87 -2.08
C GLU A 72 -5.38 -13.62 -3.18
N GLU A 73 -6.68 -13.35 -3.33
CA GLU A 73 -7.51 -13.95 -4.38
C GLU A 73 -6.91 -13.70 -5.77
N ARG A 74 -6.47 -12.46 -6.03
CA ARG A 74 -5.91 -12.10 -7.33
C ARG A 74 -4.59 -12.80 -7.63
N LEU A 75 -3.69 -12.89 -6.66
CA LEU A 75 -2.42 -13.60 -6.83
C LEU A 75 -2.64 -15.09 -7.09
N GLN A 76 -3.57 -15.73 -6.37
CA GLN A 76 -3.95 -17.12 -6.58
C GLN A 76 -4.52 -17.35 -7.99
N GLN A 77 -5.46 -16.52 -8.44
CA GLN A 77 -6.05 -16.59 -9.78
C GLN A 77 -4.98 -16.46 -10.89
N LEU A 78 -4.06 -15.50 -10.74
CA LEU A 78 -2.99 -15.30 -11.72
C LEU A 78 -2.00 -16.48 -11.78
N ALA A 79 -1.70 -17.08 -10.64
CA ALA A 79 -0.83 -18.25 -10.55
C ALA A 79 -1.50 -19.49 -11.16
N GLU A 80 -2.77 -19.73 -10.81
CA GLU A 80 -3.56 -20.84 -11.37
C GLU A 80 -3.69 -20.75 -12.89
N ALA A 81 -3.97 -19.56 -13.42
CA ALA A 81 -4.04 -19.33 -14.87
C ALA A 81 -2.72 -19.66 -15.60
N ARG A 82 -1.60 -19.71 -14.87
CA ARG A 82 -0.27 -20.11 -15.38
C ARG A 82 0.15 -21.52 -14.98
N GLY A 83 -0.78 -22.31 -14.41
CA GLY A 83 -0.52 -23.67 -13.98
C GLY A 83 0.43 -23.79 -12.77
N LYS A 84 0.58 -22.72 -11.98
CA LYS A 84 1.44 -22.68 -10.80
C LYS A 84 0.65 -22.97 -9.53
N ARG A 85 1.26 -23.70 -8.60
CA ARG A 85 0.68 -24.00 -7.28
C ARG A 85 1.39 -23.17 -6.23
N ILE A 86 0.70 -22.19 -5.70
CA ILE A 86 1.22 -21.33 -4.65
C ILE A 86 0.39 -21.47 -3.38
N ASN A 87 1.03 -21.18 -2.25
CA ASN A 87 0.35 -20.88 -0.99
C ASN A 87 0.48 -19.39 -0.73
N THR A 88 -0.57 -18.76 -0.27
CA THR A 88 -0.54 -17.37 0.13
C THR A 88 -0.83 -17.26 1.62
N HIS A 89 -0.19 -16.32 2.29
CA HIS A 89 -0.47 -15.97 3.66
C HIS A 89 -0.57 -14.47 3.79
N ILE A 90 -1.68 -14.01 4.34
CA ILE A 90 -1.94 -12.61 4.59
C ILE A 90 -1.56 -12.22 6.02
N PHE A 91 -0.99 -11.03 6.16
CA PHE A 91 -0.59 -10.44 7.42
C PHE A 91 -1.09 -9.01 7.47
N GLY A 92 -1.65 -8.60 8.60
CA GLY A 92 -2.17 -7.26 8.76
C GLY A 92 -1.92 -6.70 10.14
N GLN A 93 -2.07 -5.38 10.25
CA GLN A 93 -2.14 -4.70 11.53
C GLN A 93 -3.16 -3.58 11.46
N GLU A 94 -3.97 -3.44 12.51
CA GLU A 94 -5.03 -2.44 12.59
C GLU A 94 -5.09 -1.83 13.99
N LEU A 95 -5.18 -0.48 14.01
CA LEU A 95 -5.20 0.31 15.25
C LEU A 95 -6.59 0.38 15.87
N GLN A 96 -7.65 0.44 15.05
CA GLN A 96 -9.01 0.63 15.51
C GLN A 96 -9.63 -0.71 15.96
N PRO A 97 -10.11 -0.83 17.23
CA PRO A 97 -10.59 -2.10 17.76
C PRO A 97 -11.77 -2.70 16.97
N GLU A 98 -12.70 -1.86 16.53
CA GLU A 98 -13.90 -2.27 15.82
C GLU A 98 -13.56 -2.79 14.42
N THR A 99 -12.69 -2.07 13.72
CA THR A 99 -12.20 -2.42 12.38
C THR A 99 -11.36 -3.70 12.43
N TYR A 100 -10.49 -3.83 13.44
CA TYR A 100 -9.73 -5.05 13.71
C TYR A 100 -10.65 -6.26 13.94
N ALA A 101 -11.68 -6.10 14.79
CA ALA A 101 -12.62 -7.16 15.08
C ALA A 101 -13.41 -7.58 13.82
N THR A 102 -13.79 -6.62 12.99
CA THR A 102 -14.46 -6.87 11.71
C THR A 102 -13.56 -7.67 10.76
N CYS A 103 -12.31 -7.27 10.60
CA CYS A 103 -11.32 -7.96 9.77
C CYS A 103 -11.16 -9.43 10.21
N LYS A 104 -10.97 -9.68 11.50
CA LYS A 104 -10.85 -11.05 12.03
C LYS A 104 -12.12 -11.86 11.84
N SER A 105 -13.30 -11.25 12.06
CA SER A 105 -14.58 -11.94 11.89
C SER A 105 -14.82 -12.36 10.44
N ASP A 106 -14.49 -11.51 9.48
CA ASP A 106 -14.60 -11.82 8.06
C ASP A 106 -13.71 -13.01 7.66
N LEU A 107 -12.44 -13.01 8.08
CA LEU A 107 -11.53 -14.13 7.84
C LEU A 107 -12.04 -15.43 8.48
N LEU A 108 -12.54 -15.39 9.72
CA LEU A 108 -13.11 -16.56 10.36
C LEU A 108 -14.36 -17.11 9.63
N ILE A 109 -15.22 -16.22 9.12
CA ILE A 109 -16.42 -16.61 8.36
C ILE A 109 -16.03 -17.25 7.01
N LYS A 110 -14.98 -16.77 6.37
CA LYS A 110 -14.43 -17.35 5.14
C LYS A 110 -13.79 -18.73 5.35
N GLY A 111 -13.51 -19.10 6.59
CA GLY A 111 -12.83 -20.34 6.97
C GLY A 111 -11.32 -20.22 7.12
N ASP A 112 -10.81 -19.00 7.04
CA ASP A 112 -9.39 -18.67 7.10
C ASP A 112 -8.92 -18.37 8.53
N GLY A 113 -9.27 -19.26 9.47
CA GLY A 113 -9.00 -19.07 10.91
C GLY A 113 -7.51 -18.95 11.25
N GLU A 114 -6.62 -19.57 10.47
CA GLU A 114 -5.18 -19.42 10.61
C GLU A 114 -4.75 -18.00 10.22
N GLU A 115 -5.26 -17.49 9.09
CA GLU A 115 -4.98 -16.15 8.61
C GLU A 115 -5.49 -15.05 9.57
N ALA A 116 -6.63 -15.30 10.25
CA ALA A 116 -7.13 -14.40 11.28
C ALA A 116 -6.15 -14.20 12.45
N ASN A 117 -5.26 -15.16 12.72
CA ASN A 117 -4.21 -15.02 13.74
C ASN A 117 -3.03 -14.15 13.26
N ASN A 118 -2.90 -13.96 11.96
CA ASN A 118 -1.88 -13.11 11.36
C ASN A 118 -2.26 -11.61 11.41
N ILE A 119 -3.46 -11.26 11.86
CA ILE A 119 -3.87 -9.87 12.05
C ILE A 119 -3.54 -9.44 13.47
N SER A 120 -2.70 -8.41 13.61
CA SER A 120 -2.30 -7.83 14.90
C SER A 120 -3.15 -6.60 15.22
N PHE A 121 -3.46 -6.43 16.51
CA PHE A 121 -4.07 -5.22 17.03
C PHE A 121 -3.00 -4.26 17.53
N GLY A 122 -3.16 -2.96 17.27
CA GLY A 122 -2.26 -1.90 17.75
C GLY A 122 -1.66 -1.07 16.62
N SER A 123 -0.89 -0.07 16.98
CA SER A 123 -0.27 0.83 16.00
C SER A 123 0.93 0.19 15.31
N THR A 124 0.90 0.14 14.01
CA THR A 124 2.05 -0.28 13.18
C THR A 124 3.29 0.58 13.42
N ILE A 125 3.11 1.83 13.80
CA ILE A 125 4.20 2.77 14.05
C ILE A 125 4.87 2.46 15.40
N SER A 126 4.14 2.50 16.50
CA SER A 126 4.70 2.38 17.85
C SER A 126 4.68 0.97 18.43
N GLU A 127 3.89 0.05 17.87
CA GLU A 127 3.70 -1.30 18.39
C GLU A 127 3.90 -2.33 17.28
N ASP A 128 5.14 -2.57 16.89
CA ASP A 128 5.46 -3.46 15.76
C ASP A 128 5.01 -4.92 15.98
N GLY A 129 3.76 -5.21 15.61
CA GLY A 129 3.17 -6.56 15.71
C GLY A 129 3.78 -7.60 14.77
N LYS A 130 4.68 -7.20 13.86
CA LYS A 130 5.34 -8.06 12.86
C LYS A 130 6.87 -7.92 12.92
N ALA A 131 7.42 -7.65 14.10
CA ALA A 131 8.86 -7.45 14.29
C ALA A 131 9.69 -8.57 13.64
N GLY A 132 10.70 -8.21 12.86
CA GLY A 132 11.60 -9.15 12.19
C GLY A 132 11.02 -9.88 10.98
N MET A 133 9.72 -9.76 10.68
CA MET A 133 9.14 -10.38 9.49
C MET A 133 9.48 -9.59 8.22
N LYS A 134 9.63 -10.34 7.13
CA LYS A 134 9.84 -9.81 5.77
C LYS A 134 8.76 -10.38 4.85
N PHE A 135 8.30 -9.57 3.89
CA PHE A 135 7.17 -9.92 3.03
C PHE A 135 7.56 -9.87 1.55
N ASP A 136 6.83 -10.61 0.72
CA ASP A 136 6.98 -10.57 -0.74
C ASP A 136 6.24 -9.36 -1.31
N PHE A 137 5.09 -9.04 -0.72
CA PHE A 137 4.22 -7.95 -1.15
C PHE A 137 3.75 -7.14 0.05
N CYS A 138 3.87 -5.80 -0.04
CA CYS A 138 3.25 -4.87 0.89
C CYS A 138 2.27 -4.00 0.09
N ILE A 139 0.98 -4.13 0.36
CA ILE A 139 -0.06 -3.41 -0.38
C ILE A 139 -0.93 -2.70 0.64
N SER A 140 -0.88 -1.38 0.68
CA SER A 140 -1.48 -0.60 1.76
C SER A 140 -2.11 0.70 1.28
N ASN A 141 -3.14 1.13 1.99
CA ASN A 141 -3.66 2.49 1.96
C ASN A 141 -3.59 3.06 3.39
N PRO A 142 -2.41 3.55 3.82
CA PRO A 142 -2.23 4.05 5.18
C PRO A 142 -2.99 5.35 5.42
N PRO A 143 -3.25 5.72 6.68
CA PRO A 143 -3.81 7.01 7.01
C PRO A 143 -2.85 8.14 6.62
N PHE A 144 -3.41 9.22 6.08
CA PHE A 144 -2.68 10.44 5.77
C PHE A 144 -3.42 11.68 6.29
N GLY A 145 -2.67 12.75 6.60
CA GLY A 145 -3.23 13.97 7.15
C GLY A 145 -3.72 13.86 8.60
N THR A 146 -3.42 12.75 9.28
CA THR A 146 -3.80 12.52 10.69
C THR A 146 -2.55 12.55 11.58
N PRO A 147 -2.50 13.38 12.63
CA PRO A 147 -1.32 13.44 13.49
C PRO A 147 -1.03 12.10 14.21
N TRP A 148 0.24 11.68 14.19
CA TRP A 148 0.71 10.46 14.87
C TRP A 148 1.37 10.72 16.23
N LYS A 149 1.01 11.85 16.88
CA LYS A 149 1.55 12.23 18.18
C LYS A 149 1.36 11.17 19.27
N ARG A 150 0.26 10.40 19.19
CA ARG A 150 -0.05 9.32 20.11
C ARG A 150 1.03 8.22 20.07
N ASP A 151 1.60 7.94 18.91
CA ASP A 151 2.67 6.96 18.77
C ASP A 151 3.95 7.42 19.48
N LEU A 152 4.25 8.72 19.41
CA LEU A 152 5.37 9.30 20.16
C LEU A 152 5.16 9.16 21.68
N GLU A 153 3.93 9.39 22.15
CA GLU A 153 3.54 9.19 23.55
C GLU A 153 3.61 7.71 23.96
N ASN A 154 3.22 6.79 23.10
CA ASN A 154 3.32 5.33 23.34
C ASN A 154 4.78 4.88 23.51
N TRP A 155 5.71 5.45 22.79
CA TRP A 155 7.15 5.24 23.01
C TRP A 155 7.70 5.94 24.28
N GLY A 156 6.89 6.74 25.00
CA GLY A 156 7.33 7.54 26.13
C GLY A 156 8.24 8.71 25.76
N LEU A 157 8.22 9.11 24.50
CA LEU A 157 9.08 10.17 23.96
C LEU A 157 8.35 11.50 23.89
N LYS A 158 9.12 12.59 23.98
CA LYS A 158 8.61 13.97 23.83
C LYS A 158 8.97 14.61 22.50
N ASP A 159 10.08 14.22 21.92
CA ASP A 159 10.55 14.71 20.62
C ASP A 159 10.75 13.54 19.66
N LYS A 160 10.31 13.71 18.42
CA LYS A 160 10.51 12.73 17.34
C LYS A 160 12.00 12.46 17.03
N LYS A 161 12.89 13.35 17.42
CA LYS A 161 14.35 13.18 17.29
C LYS A 161 14.90 12.07 18.17
N ASP A 162 14.18 11.74 19.24
CA ASP A 162 14.58 10.69 20.19
C ASP A 162 14.14 9.29 19.76
N ILE A 163 13.47 9.16 18.60
CA ILE A 163 13.06 7.86 18.04
C ILE A 163 14.31 7.09 17.64
N THR A 164 14.45 5.89 18.19
CA THR A 164 15.57 4.95 17.94
C THR A 164 15.14 3.68 17.19
N ASP A 165 13.87 3.59 16.77
CA ASP A 165 13.37 2.44 16.02
C ASP A 165 14.09 2.34 14.66
N GLY A 166 14.76 1.20 14.44
CA GLY A 166 15.58 0.96 13.25
C GLY A 166 14.81 0.99 11.94
N ARG A 167 13.49 0.87 11.95
CA ARG A 167 12.64 1.00 10.75
C ARG A 167 12.66 2.41 10.19
N PHE A 168 12.90 3.40 11.04
CA PHE A 168 12.81 4.84 10.72
C PHE A 168 14.17 5.55 10.75
N LEU A 169 15.26 4.78 10.80
CA LEU A 169 16.62 5.31 10.81
C LEU A 169 17.46 4.63 9.73
N ILE A 170 18.21 5.42 8.98
CA ILE A 170 19.25 4.89 8.12
C ILE A 170 20.56 4.92 8.87
N ALA A 171 21.20 3.74 8.95
CA ALA A 171 22.47 3.55 9.63
C ALA A 171 23.48 2.89 8.69
N TYR A 172 24.76 3.29 8.80
CA TYR A 172 25.88 2.61 8.18
C TYR A 172 26.85 2.16 9.29
N ASP A 173 27.27 0.90 9.23
CA ASP A 173 28.16 0.29 10.23
C ASP A 173 27.65 0.47 11.68
N GLY A 174 26.32 0.39 11.87
CA GLY A 174 25.66 0.55 13.17
C GLY A 174 25.53 2.00 13.66
N ASN A 175 26.03 2.99 12.91
CA ASN A 175 25.93 4.40 13.26
C ASN A 175 24.73 5.05 12.52
N PRO A 176 23.78 5.68 13.21
CA PRO A 176 22.71 6.45 12.59
C PRO A 176 23.27 7.58 11.70
N VAL A 177 22.84 7.62 10.44
CA VAL A 177 23.28 8.65 9.49
C VAL A 177 22.21 9.73 9.35
N TYR A 178 20.95 9.31 9.15
CA TYR A 178 19.82 10.25 9.11
C TYR A 178 18.50 9.55 9.46
N SER A 179 17.54 10.36 9.90
CA SER A 179 16.20 9.92 10.27
C SER A 179 15.25 10.02 9.08
N LEU A 180 14.35 9.03 8.97
CA LEU A 180 13.21 9.02 8.03
C LEU A 180 11.93 9.53 8.67
N VAL A 181 11.99 9.96 9.94
CA VAL A 181 10.81 10.35 10.71
C VAL A 181 10.23 11.68 10.21
N PRO A 182 9.01 11.68 9.65
CA PRO A 182 8.38 12.84 9.05
C PRO A 182 7.85 13.84 10.09
N ASN A 183 7.16 14.86 9.61
CA ASN A 183 6.41 15.76 10.47
C ASN A 183 5.29 15.00 11.21
N ILE A 184 5.00 15.39 12.46
CA ILE A 184 3.99 14.75 13.32
C ILE A 184 2.57 14.83 12.71
N GLY A 185 2.31 15.76 11.82
CA GLY A 185 0.99 15.98 11.23
C GLY A 185 0.56 14.92 10.21
N ASP A 186 1.48 14.08 9.71
CA ASP A 186 1.16 13.11 8.66
C ASP A 186 2.04 11.85 8.76
N PRO A 187 1.46 10.65 8.97
CA PRO A 187 2.19 9.41 9.18
C PRO A 187 2.51 8.64 7.90
N GLN A 188 1.97 8.99 6.73
CA GLN A 188 2.04 8.17 5.53
C GLN A 188 3.49 7.73 5.17
N MET A 189 4.47 8.62 5.37
CA MET A 189 5.87 8.28 5.10
C MET A 189 6.46 7.31 6.14
N LEU A 190 5.91 7.21 7.36
CA LEU A 190 6.29 6.18 8.33
C LEU A 190 5.81 4.79 7.89
N PHE A 191 4.62 4.70 7.29
CA PHE A 191 4.12 3.43 6.73
C PHE A 191 4.98 2.98 5.57
N LEU A 192 5.37 3.87 4.67
CA LEU A 192 6.30 3.54 3.59
C LEU A 192 7.67 3.10 4.13
N ALA A 193 8.22 3.80 5.11
CA ALA A 193 9.48 3.41 5.76
C ALA A 193 9.36 2.03 6.45
N ASN A 194 8.25 1.77 7.15
CA ASN A 194 7.95 0.47 7.70
C ASN A 194 7.93 -0.62 6.62
N ASN A 195 7.23 -0.42 5.50
CA ASN A 195 7.16 -1.37 4.40
C ASN A 195 8.53 -1.60 3.74
N ILE A 196 9.34 -0.57 3.57
CA ILE A 196 10.72 -0.70 3.08
C ILE A 196 11.57 -1.54 4.05
N SER A 197 11.41 -1.34 5.36
CA SER A 197 12.12 -2.15 6.36
C SER A 197 11.76 -3.64 6.30
N ARG A 198 10.62 -4.00 5.69
CA ARG A 198 10.12 -5.37 5.51
C ARG A 198 10.57 -6.02 4.21
N MET A 199 11.38 -5.37 3.41
CA MET A 199 11.84 -5.93 2.14
C MET A 199 12.71 -7.18 2.35
N LYS A 200 12.46 -8.21 1.55
CA LYS A 200 13.33 -9.39 1.38
C LYS A 200 14.48 -9.01 0.45
N ASP A 201 15.69 -9.29 0.85
CA ASP A 201 16.91 -9.04 0.10
C ASP A 201 17.55 -10.31 -0.46
N THR A 202 17.13 -11.47 0.06
CA THR A 202 17.71 -12.78 -0.25
C THR A 202 17.00 -13.55 -1.35
N THR A 203 15.81 -13.10 -1.79
CA THR A 203 15.03 -13.76 -2.84
C THR A 203 15.19 -13.08 -4.19
N GLU A 204 15.02 -13.81 -5.29
CA GLU A 204 15.04 -13.26 -6.66
C GLU A 204 13.88 -12.27 -6.87
N LEU A 205 12.73 -12.56 -6.30
CA LEU A 205 11.57 -11.67 -6.35
C LEU A 205 11.78 -10.39 -5.55
N GLY A 206 12.52 -10.45 -4.42
CA GLY A 206 12.60 -9.36 -3.46
C GLY A 206 11.24 -9.03 -2.87
N THR A 207 10.93 -7.74 -2.78
CA THR A 207 9.63 -7.24 -2.33
C THR A 207 9.10 -6.19 -3.28
N ARG A 208 7.78 -6.20 -3.48
CA ARG A 208 7.04 -5.12 -4.14
C ARG A 208 6.12 -4.44 -3.13
N ILE A 209 6.19 -3.13 -3.08
CA ILE A 209 5.33 -2.26 -2.28
C ILE A 209 4.45 -1.48 -3.26
N VAL A 210 3.15 -1.49 -3.01
CA VAL A 210 2.16 -0.68 -3.71
C VAL A 210 1.34 0.06 -2.67
N GLU A 211 1.56 1.37 -2.53
CA GLU A 211 1.03 2.14 -1.42
C GLU A 211 0.37 3.43 -1.91
N VAL A 212 -0.81 3.75 -1.35
CA VAL A 212 -1.53 4.99 -1.65
C VAL A 212 -1.03 6.12 -0.78
N HIS A 213 -0.76 7.27 -1.37
CA HIS A 213 -0.35 8.48 -0.69
C HIS A 213 -1.17 9.68 -1.16
N ASN A 214 -1.28 10.71 -0.34
CA ASN A 214 -1.72 12.02 -0.80
C ASN A 214 -0.56 12.81 -1.43
N GLY A 215 -0.86 13.95 -2.05
CA GLY A 215 0.14 14.75 -2.76
C GLY A 215 1.25 15.33 -1.87
N SER A 216 1.03 15.45 -0.55
CA SER A 216 2.04 15.99 0.37
C SER A 216 3.31 15.12 0.39
N SER A 217 3.19 13.81 0.18
CA SER A 217 4.33 12.89 0.12
C SER A 217 5.35 13.24 -0.96
N LEU A 218 4.93 13.93 -2.01
CA LEU A 218 5.78 14.27 -3.16
C LEU A 218 6.71 15.47 -2.88
N PHE A 219 6.27 16.43 -2.07
CA PHE A 219 6.98 17.72 -1.92
C PHE A 219 7.15 18.23 -0.50
N THR A 220 6.43 17.67 0.49
CA THR A 220 6.53 18.14 1.89
C THR A 220 7.89 17.76 2.50
N GLY A 221 8.33 18.57 3.44
CA GLY A 221 9.58 18.38 4.18
C GLY A 221 10.74 19.18 3.60
N ASN A 222 11.48 19.84 4.49
CA ASN A 222 12.70 20.55 4.12
C ASN A 222 13.84 19.57 3.86
N ALA A 223 14.86 20.00 3.12
CA ALA A 223 16.09 19.23 2.94
C ALA A 223 16.65 18.76 4.28
N GLY A 224 16.95 17.47 4.41
CA GLY A 224 17.38 16.85 5.67
C GLY A 224 16.23 16.51 6.64
N GLY A 225 14.99 16.85 6.34
CA GLY A 225 13.81 16.37 7.07
C GLY A 225 13.44 14.94 6.70
N GLY A 226 12.65 14.26 7.53
CA GLY A 226 12.34 12.84 7.37
C GLY A 226 11.71 12.49 6.03
N GLU A 227 10.74 13.29 5.57
CA GLU A 227 10.08 13.09 4.28
C GLU A 227 11.07 13.22 3.11
N SER A 228 11.91 14.26 3.14
CA SER A 228 12.95 14.48 2.13
C SER A 228 14.00 13.37 2.17
N ASN A 229 14.41 12.94 3.36
CA ASN A 229 15.36 11.85 3.55
C ASN A 229 14.82 10.51 3.02
N LEU A 230 13.53 10.22 3.23
CA LEU A 230 12.94 8.99 2.70
C LEU A 230 12.87 9.02 1.18
N ARG A 231 12.44 10.14 0.56
CA ARG A 231 12.47 10.29 -0.90
C ARG A 231 13.88 10.10 -1.45
N ARG A 232 14.86 10.77 -0.84
CA ARG A 232 16.27 10.61 -1.18
C ARG A 232 16.70 9.13 -1.11
N TYR A 233 16.39 8.45 -0.01
CA TYR A 233 16.76 7.05 0.20
C TYR A 233 16.21 6.13 -0.90
N ILE A 234 14.93 6.26 -1.24
CA ILE A 234 14.31 5.39 -2.25
C ILE A 234 14.81 5.67 -3.67
N ILE A 235 15.20 6.91 -3.96
CA ILE A 235 15.75 7.31 -5.27
C ILE A 235 17.22 6.88 -5.39
N GLU A 236 18.06 7.19 -4.40
CA GLU A 236 19.49 6.84 -4.40
C GLU A 236 19.72 5.32 -4.38
N ASN A 237 18.84 4.56 -3.74
CA ASN A 237 18.90 3.10 -3.72
C ASN A 237 18.12 2.43 -4.88
N ASP A 238 17.65 3.21 -5.83
CA ASP A 238 16.90 2.73 -7.01
C ASP A 238 15.69 1.86 -6.66
N LEU A 239 14.96 2.23 -5.61
CA LEU A 239 13.79 1.49 -5.13
C LEU A 239 12.49 1.99 -5.76
N LEU A 240 12.35 3.30 -6.03
CA LEU A 240 11.14 3.88 -6.59
C LEU A 240 11.01 3.51 -8.06
N GLU A 241 10.00 2.70 -8.41
CA GLU A 241 9.79 2.21 -9.77
C GLU A 241 8.83 3.09 -10.56
N ALA A 242 7.71 3.48 -9.94
CA ALA A 242 6.72 4.35 -10.58
C ALA A 242 5.84 5.07 -9.54
N ILE A 243 5.20 6.16 -10.01
CA ILE A 243 4.11 6.84 -9.30
C ILE A 243 2.96 7.02 -10.29
N ILE A 244 1.75 6.67 -9.87
CA ILE A 244 0.51 6.85 -10.65
C ILE A 244 -0.34 7.90 -9.97
N ALA A 245 -0.59 9.02 -10.66
CA ALA A 245 -1.54 10.03 -10.21
C ALA A 245 -2.98 9.55 -10.47
N VAL A 246 -3.79 9.54 -9.40
CA VAL A 246 -5.18 9.07 -9.42
C VAL A 246 -6.12 10.28 -9.47
N PRO A 247 -7.27 10.22 -10.14
CA PRO A 247 -8.24 11.31 -10.16
C PRO A 247 -8.65 11.77 -8.75
N GLU A 248 -8.98 13.02 -8.61
CA GLU A 248 -9.65 13.51 -7.41
C GLU A 248 -11.00 12.81 -7.21
N LYS A 249 -11.44 12.73 -5.96
CA LYS A 249 -12.73 12.12 -5.57
C LYS A 249 -12.88 10.64 -5.95
N MET A 250 -11.78 9.92 -5.95
CA MET A 250 -11.78 8.46 -6.12
C MET A 250 -12.01 7.72 -4.79
N PHE A 251 -11.84 8.37 -3.65
CA PHE A 251 -11.99 7.78 -2.30
C PHE A 251 -13.25 8.30 -1.60
N TYR A 252 -13.78 7.51 -0.66
CA TYR A 252 -15.05 7.82 0.03
C TYR A 252 -14.94 8.99 1.00
N ASN A 253 -13.78 9.16 1.64
CA ASN A 253 -13.55 10.10 2.74
C ASN A 253 -12.76 11.34 2.34
N THR A 254 -12.26 11.42 1.11
CA THR A 254 -11.45 12.55 0.67
C THR A 254 -11.67 12.89 -0.78
N GLY A 255 -11.74 14.20 -1.07
CA GLY A 255 -11.81 14.73 -2.43
C GLY A 255 -10.46 15.06 -3.05
N ILE A 256 -9.35 14.91 -2.28
CA ILE A 256 -8.00 15.27 -2.75
C ILE A 256 -7.45 14.27 -3.76
N GLY A 257 -6.53 14.73 -4.60
CA GLY A 257 -5.75 13.86 -5.48
C GLY A 257 -4.83 12.95 -4.69
N THR A 258 -4.80 11.68 -5.07
CA THR A 258 -3.96 10.66 -4.46
C THR A 258 -3.00 10.06 -5.49
N PHE A 259 -1.99 9.36 -5.00
CA PHE A 259 -0.91 8.80 -5.80
C PHE A 259 -0.64 7.38 -5.35
N ILE A 260 -0.51 6.46 -6.28
CA ILE A 260 -0.08 5.09 -5.99
C ILE A 260 1.43 5.03 -6.23
N TRP A 261 2.17 4.71 -5.17
CA TRP A 261 3.62 4.55 -5.21
C TRP A 261 3.97 3.08 -5.39
N ILE A 262 4.85 2.81 -6.34
CA ILE A 262 5.37 1.47 -6.61
C ILE A 262 6.86 1.46 -6.28
N VAL A 263 7.22 0.68 -5.26
CA VAL A 263 8.59 0.60 -4.72
C VAL A 263 9.02 -0.86 -4.70
N THR A 264 10.21 -1.17 -5.19
CA THR A 264 10.75 -2.52 -5.21
C THR A 264 12.28 -2.52 -5.18
N ASN A 265 12.86 -3.52 -4.54
CA ASN A 265 14.31 -3.75 -4.57
C ASN A 265 14.73 -4.73 -5.68
N ARG A 266 13.84 -5.04 -6.63
CA ARG A 266 14.11 -5.93 -7.78
C ARG A 266 13.50 -5.40 -9.07
N LYS A 267 13.86 -4.16 -9.42
CA LYS A 267 13.46 -3.58 -10.72
C LYS A 267 13.94 -4.44 -11.89
N GLU A 268 13.11 -4.53 -12.93
CA GLU A 268 13.53 -5.06 -14.22
C GLU A 268 14.72 -4.28 -14.79
N SER A 269 15.56 -4.93 -15.57
CA SER A 269 16.77 -4.32 -16.12
C SER A 269 16.50 -3.01 -16.91
N ARG A 270 15.38 -2.96 -17.65
CA ARG A 270 14.99 -1.75 -18.41
C ARG A 270 14.55 -0.57 -17.53
N ARG A 271 14.14 -0.85 -16.26
CA ARG A 271 13.65 0.15 -15.30
C ARG A 271 14.73 0.64 -14.33
N LYS A 272 15.90 0.00 -14.33
CA LYS A 272 17.00 0.38 -13.43
C LYS A 272 17.46 1.82 -13.69
N GLY A 273 17.62 2.59 -12.62
CA GLY A 273 18.00 3.99 -12.67
C GLY A 273 16.92 4.93 -13.19
N LYS A 274 15.69 4.45 -13.35
CA LYS A 274 14.57 5.21 -13.92
C LYS A 274 13.33 5.16 -13.05
N ILE A 275 12.51 6.21 -13.16
CA ILE A 275 11.20 6.33 -12.50
C ILE A 275 10.17 6.65 -13.57
N GLN A 276 9.06 5.93 -13.57
CA GLN A 276 7.93 6.18 -14.44
C GLN A 276 6.85 6.98 -13.71
N LEU A 277 6.39 8.07 -14.30
CA LEU A 277 5.25 8.85 -13.81
C LEU A 277 4.06 8.63 -14.75
N ILE A 278 2.92 8.18 -14.21
CA ILE A 278 1.70 7.93 -14.95
C ILE A 278 0.62 8.88 -14.46
N ASP A 279 0.10 9.68 -15.37
CA ASP A 279 -1.02 10.59 -15.11
C ASP A 279 -2.35 9.93 -15.52
N ALA A 280 -3.01 9.31 -14.55
CA ALA A 280 -4.34 8.74 -14.73
C ALA A 280 -5.47 9.70 -14.31
N THR A 281 -5.17 10.96 -13.99
CA THR A 281 -6.17 11.92 -13.48
C THR A 281 -7.32 12.19 -14.45
N GLY A 282 -7.08 12.06 -15.74
CA GLY A 282 -8.08 12.17 -16.80
C GLY A 282 -8.87 10.88 -17.09
N LEU A 283 -8.40 9.72 -16.56
CA LEU A 283 -8.99 8.42 -16.83
C LEU A 283 -10.00 8.08 -15.74
N LYS A 284 -11.26 8.42 -15.95
CA LYS A 284 -12.32 8.18 -14.96
C LYS A 284 -13.69 8.01 -15.62
N SER A 285 -14.53 7.20 -14.97
CA SER A 285 -15.95 7.07 -15.27
C SER A 285 -16.76 7.69 -14.14
N PRO A 286 -17.74 8.57 -14.41
CA PRO A 286 -18.54 9.17 -13.36
C PRO A 286 -19.50 8.15 -12.74
N LEU A 287 -19.66 8.17 -11.42
CA LEU A 287 -20.68 7.41 -10.73
C LEU A 287 -22.06 8.01 -10.98
N ARG A 288 -23.10 7.18 -11.01
CA ARG A 288 -24.50 7.64 -11.08
C ARG A 288 -24.94 8.40 -9.82
N LYS A 289 -24.38 8.05 -8.67
CA LYS A 289 -24.63 8.66 -7.36
C LYS A 289 -23.30 8.72 -6.61
N ASN A 290 -23.02 9.84 -5.98
CA ASN A 290 -21.84 9.97 -5.13
C ASN A 290 -21.92 9.02 -3.93
N LEU A 291 -20.77 8.45 -3.56
CA LEU A 291 -20.58 7.65 -2.37
C LEU A 291 -19.61 8.41 -1.46
N GLY A 292 -20.14 9.25 -0.58
CA GLY A 292 -19.37 10.26 0.13
C GLY A 292 -18.72 11.25 -0.81
N GLU A 293 -17.43 11.44 -0.68
CA GLU A 293 -16.64 12.26 -1.60
C GLU A 293 -16.40 11.58 -2.95
N LYS A 294 -16.48 10.25 -3.02
CA LYS A 294 -16.26 9.49 -4.26
C LYS A 294 -17.37 9.77 -5.27
N ASN A 295 -17.00 10.29 -6.45
CA ASN A 295 -17.92 10.58 -7.54
C ASN A 295 -17.52 9.95 -8.89
N CYS A 296 -16.42 9.26 -8.93
CA CYS A 296 -15.94 8.56 -10.12
C CYS A 296 -15.24 7.24 -9.73
N GLU A 297 -15.01 6.40 -10.73
CA GLU A 297 -14.41 5.10 -10.58
C GLU A 297 -13.50 4.76 -11.76
N PHE A 298 -12.61 3.80 -11.55
CA PHE A 298 -11.91 3.10 -12.63
C PHE A 298 -12.74 1.89 -13.07
N THR A 299 -13.17 1.90 -14.33
CA THR A 299 -13.75 0.71 -14.94
C THR A 299 -12.65 -0.33 -15.20
N PRO A 300 -13.00 -1.61 -15.46
CA PRO A 300 -12.02 -2.63 -15.85
C PRO A 300 -11.15 -2.20 -17.04
N GLU A 301 -11.72 -1.51 -18.03
CA GLU A 301 -11.01 -1.01 -19.22
C GLU A 301 -10.01 0.08 -18.86
N ILE A 302 -10.36 0.97 -17.93
CA ILE A 302 -9.45 2.01 -17.43
C ILE A 302 -8.30 1.37 -16.65
N ASN A 303 -8.61 0.41 -15.77
CA ASN A 303 -7.58 -0.32 -15.04
C ASN A 303 -6.61 -1.03 -15.98
N GLU A 304 -7.12 -1.69 -17.04
CA GLU A 304 -6.30 -2.31 -18.08
C GLU A 304 -5.43 -1.27 -18.82
N GLN A 305 -5.96 -0.09 -19.12
CA GLN A 305 -5.22 0.98 -19.78
C GLN A 305 -4.06 1.48 -18.91
N ILE A 306 -4.29 1.70 -17.62
CA ILE A 306 -3.26 2.12 -16.67
C ILE A 306 -2.20 1.02 -16.50
N LEU A 307 -2.64 -0.22 -16.32
CA LEU A 307 -1.73 -1.37 -16.20
C LEU A 307 -0.86 -1.52 -17.47
N ARG A 308 -1.44 -1.37 -18.65
CA ARG A 308 -0.71 -1.44 -19.91
C ARG A 308 0.32 -0.31 -20.01
N ALA A 309 -0.05 0.94 -19.71
CA ALA A 309 0.89 2.06 -19.71
C ALA A 309 2.08 1.81 -18.76
N TYR A 310 1.79 1.20 -17.58
CA TYR A 310 2.84 0.80 -16.65
C TYR A 310 3.72 -0.33 -17.21
N MET A 311 3.11 -1.38 -17.78
CA MET A 311 3.81 -2.56 -18.30
C MET A 311 4.66 -2.27 -19.53
N ASP A 312 4.16 -1.47 -20.47
CA ASP A 312 4.87 -1.13 -21.71
C ASP A 312 6.13 -0.32 -21.43
N PHE A 313 6.11 0.49 -20.37
CA PHE A 313 7.23 1.34 -19.97
C PHE A 313 7.71 2.21 -21.14
N GLU A 314 6.78 2.93 -21.74
CA GLU A 314 6.99 3.81 -22.88
C GLU A 314 6.51 5.22 -22.56
N GLU A 315 7.06 6.22 -23.24
CA GLU A 315 6.54 7.58 -23.17
C GLU A 315 5.30 7.73 -24.02
N THR A 316 4.23 8.18 -23.37
CA THR A 316 2.91 8.43 -23.97
C THR A 316 2.34 9.74 -23.43
N PRO A 317 1.17 10.20 -23.88
CA PRO A 317 0.52 11.36 -23.27
C PRO A 317 0.28 11.23 -21.76
N ILE A 318 0.12 10.01 -21.23
CA ILE A 318 -0.13 9.75 -19.80
C ILE A 318 1.06 9.13 -19.07
N SER A 319 2.16 8.80 -19.75
CA SER A 319 3.33 8.15 -19.16
C SER A 319 4.60 8.89 -19.53
N LYS A 320 5.42 9.21 -18.53
CA LYS A 320 6.74 9.83 -18.70
C LYS A 320 7.79 9.05 -17.92
N ILE A 321 9.00 8.97 -18.45
CA ILE A 321 10.12 8.24 -17.88
C ILE A 321 11.25 9.23 -17.61
N PHE A 322 11.74 9.23 -16.38
CA PHE A 322 12.80 10.11 -15.90
C PHE A 322 13.97 9.29 -15.37
N ASP A 323 15.19 9.79 -15.53
CA ASP A 323 16.34 9.22 -14.83
C ASP A 323 16.31 9.62 -13.34
N ASN A 324 16.79 8.73 -12.46
CA ASN A 324 16.84 9.01 -11.01
C ASN A 324 17.61 10.33 -10.71
N SER A 325 18.59 10.69 -11.53
CA SER A 325 19.38 11.92 -11.40
C SER A 325 18.59 13.21 -11.63
N GLU A 326 17.39 13.13 -12.20
CA GLU A 326 16.51 14.28 -12.41
C GLU A 326 15.70 14.66 -11.18
N PHE A 327 15.68 13.78 -10.17
CA PHE A 327 15.04 14.02 -8.87
C PHE A 327 16.14 14.41 -7.87
N GLY A 328 16.28 15.72 -7.63
CA GLY A 328 17.28 16.29 -6.74
C GLY A 328 16.73 16.79 -5.40
#